data_774846e508f966831166a3689a9083e9
#
_entry.id   774846e508f966831166a3689a9083e9
#
_cell.length_a   1.000
_cell.length_b   1.000
_cell.length_c   1.000
_cell.angle_alpha   90.00
_cell.angle_beta   90.00
_cell.angle_gamma   90.00
#
_symmetry.space_group_name_H-M   'P 1'
#
loop_
_entity.id
_entity.type
_entity.pdbx_description
1 polymer ?
#
loop_
_entity_poly.entity_id
_entity_poly.type
_entity_poly.pdbx_seq_one_letter_code
_entity_poly.pdbx_strand_id
1 'polypeptide(L)'
;MKADKIGRRRGVRLQDAILEAAWAELVERGYPGLTLEGVAKRAGTSRPVLYRRWPSRTALATAALGRHIAQNPIVVPDLGSVRDEICLLLRRMSDRARPDMIRLVFDMQRDLADEHSNLADMRAHLRAQIVEPDVMQTILGRAIDRGEIAAARLTPRIVSLPTDLARHEVLMTFEPLSDDAINEIVDEVFLPLVSPTDQRTSS
;
A
#
# COMPACT_ATOMS: atom_id res chain seq x y z
N MET A 1 -32.16 -3.49 -20.98
CA MET A 1 -31.23 -2.65 -20.16
C MET A 1 -31.27 -2.86 -18.64
N LYS A 2 -32.36 -3.39 -18.02
CA LYS A 2 -32.42 -3.68 -16.56
C LYS A 2 -31.76 -5.01 -16.13
N ALA A 3 -31.78 -6.05 -16.97
CA ALA A 3 -31.23 -7.38 -16.64
C ALA A 3 -29.69 -7.38 -16.50
N ASP A 4 -28.99 -6.59 -17.31
CA ASP A 4 -27.53 -6.49 -17.30
C ASP A 4 -26.97 -5.80 -16.02
N LYS A 5 -27.69 -4.82 -15.47
CA LYS A 5 -27.37 -4.19 -14.19
C LYS A 5 -27.48 -5.15 -12.98
N ILE A 6 -28.43 -6.10 -13.03
CA ILE A 6 -28.65 -7.08 -11.95
C ILE A 6 -27.58 -8.16 -11.97
N GLY A 7 -27.21 -8.66 -13.15
CA GLY A 7 -26.10 -9.62 -13.33
C GLY A 7 -24.75 -9.07 -12.89
N ARG A 8 -24.46 -7.81 -13.26
CA ARG A 8 -23.23 -7.10 -12.89
C ARG A 8 -23.13 -6.84 -11.38
N ARG A 9 -24.25 -6.47 -10.71
CA ARG A 9 -24.30 -6.33 -9.24
C ARG A 9 -24.08 -7.64 -8.50
N ARG A 10 -24.64 -8.76 -8.99
CA ARG A 10 -24.37 -10.10 -8.42
C ARG A 10 -22.93 -10.51 -8.59
N GLY A 11 -22.32 -10.21 -9.75
CA GLY A 11 -20.93 -10.49 -10.02
C GLY A 11 -19.96 -9.72 -9.10
N VAL A 12 -20.25 -8.46 -8.80
CA VAL A 12 -19.45 -7.62 -7.89
C VAL A 12 -19.56 -8.14 -6.45
N ARG A 13 -20.77 -8.41 -5.97
CA ARG A 13 -20.98 -8.97 -4.62
C ARG A 13 -20.29 -10.32 -4.41
N LEU A 14 -20.30 -11.18 -5.42
CA LEU A 14 -19.60 -12.46 -5.36
C LEU A 14 -18.08 -12.26 -5.35
N GLN A 15 -17.56 -11.33 -6.13
CA GLN A 15 -16.14 -10.99 -6.11
C GLN A 15 -15.71 -10.47 -4.74
N ASP A 16 -16.51 -9.58 -4.16
CA ASP A 16 -16.27 -9.04 -2.81
C ASP A 16 -16.25 -10.15 -1.77
N ALA A 17 -17.23 -11.06 -1.80
CA ALA A 17 -17.29 -12.20 -0.88
C ALA A 17 -16.08 -13.15 -1.03
N ILE A 18 -15.60 -13.38 -2.25
CA ILE A 18 -14.41 -14.20 -2.50
C ILE A 18 -13.15 -13.53 -1.94
N LEU A 19 -12.96 -12.22 -2.18
CA LEU A 19 -11.78 -11.51 -1.70
C LEU A 19 -11.79 -11.36 -0.17
N GLU A 20 -12.96 -11.20 0.43
CA GLU A 20 -13.13 -11.22 1.89
C GLU A 20 -12.79 -12.59 2.50
N ALA A 21 -13.29 -13.67 1.89
CA ALA A 21 -12.95 -15.04 2.29
C ALA A 21 -11.45 -15.33 2.13
N ALA A 22 -10.82 -14.86 1.04
CA ALA A 22 -9.39 -15.00 0.81
C ALA A 22 -8.58 -14.24 1.86
N TRP A 23 -8.99 -13.02 2.21
CA TRP A 23 -8.35 -12.24 3.26
C TRP A 23 -8.45 -12.94 4.62
N ALA A 24 -9.62 -13.48 4.98
CA ALA A 24 -9.80 -14.22 6.21
C ALA A 24 -8.90 -15.46 6.28
N GLU A 25 -8.78 -16.23 5.18
CA GLU A 25 -7.83 -17.37 5.10
C GLU A 25 -6.37 -16.92 5.26
N LEU A 26 -5.98 -15.78 4.64
CA LEU A 26 -4.63 -15.22 4.79
C LEU A 26 -4.32 -14.83 6.24
N VAL A 27 -5.27 -14.22 6.93
CA VAL A 27 -5.09 -13.83 8.35
C VAL A 27 -5.05 -15.03 9.28
N GLU A 28 -5.90 -16.04 9.04
CA GLU A 28 -6.00 -17.21 9.92
C GLU A 28 -4.87 -18.22 9.70
N ARG A 29 -4.41 -18.41 8.45
CA ARG A 29 -3.52 -19.53 8.07
C ARG A 29 -2.22 -19.09 7.39
N GLY A 30 -2.07 -17.80 7.17
CA GLY A 30 -0.96 -17.26 6.38
C GLY A 30 -1.04 -17.65 4.89
N TYR A 31 -0.10 -17.15 4.11
CA TYR A 31 -0.03 -17.46 2.67
C TYR A 31 0.21 -18.96 2.37
N PRO A 32 1.06 -19.70 3.11
CA PRO A 32 1.22 -21.14 2.88
C PRO A 32 -0.07 -21.94 3.05
N GLY A 33 -0.96 -21.51 3.94
CA GLY A 33 -2.25 -22.17 4.21
C GLY A 33 -3.40 -21.71 3.29
N LEU A 34 -3.21 -20.70 2.48
CA LEU A 34 -4.21 -20.23 1.52
C LEU A 34 -4.40 -21.23 0.39
N THR A 35 -5.63 -21.74 0.23
CA THR A 35 -6.00 -22.61 -0.89
C THR A 35 -7.25 -22.08 -1.60
N LEU A 36 -7.28 -22.23 -2.93
CA LEU A 36 -8.47 -21.83 -3.70
C LEU A 36 -9.71 -22.63 -3.28
N GLU A 37 -9.52 -23.86 -2.80
CA GLU A 37 -10.61 -24.71 -2.31
C GLU A 37 -11.18 -24.19 -0.98
N GLY A 38 -10.31 -23.84 -0.03
CA GLY A 38 -10.72 -23.23 1.25
C GLY A 38 -11.48 -21.93 1.04
N VAL A 39 -10.96 -21.07 0.17
CA VAL A 39 -11.62 -19.80 -0.19
C VAL A 39 -12.97 -20.05 -0.88
N ALA A 40 -13.05 -20.98 -1.85
CA ALA A 40 -14.31 -21.30 -2.52
C ALA A 40 -15.37 -21.80 -1.53
N LYS A 41 -14.99 -22.69 -0.62
CA LYS A 41 -15.87 -23.20 0.44
C LYS A 41 -16.36 -22.08 1.36
N ARG A 42 -15.43 -21.21 1.83
CA ARG A 42 -15.77 -20.07 2.72
C ARG A 42 -16.66 -19.05 2.03
N ALA A 43 -16.42 -18.76 0.74
CA ALA A 43 -17.21 -17.82 -0.05
C ALA A 43 -18.55 -18.39 -0.60
N GLY A 44 -18.86 -19.66 -0.33
CA GLY A 44 -20.08 -20.30 -0.82
C GLY A 44 -20.13 -20.42 -2.35
N THR A 45 -18.98 -20.64 -3.01
CA THR A 45 -18.87 -20.76 -4.47
C THR A 45 -18.03 -21.95 -4.89
N SER A 46 -17.70 -22.10 -6.18
CA SER A 46 -16.93 -23.22 -6.71
C SER A 46 -15.55 -22.81 -7.19
N ARG A 47 -14.57 -23.73 -7.14
CA ARG A 47 -13.21 -23.51 -7.64
C ARG A 47 -13.15 -22.98 -9.08
N PRO A 48 -13.92 -23.49 -10.07
CA PRO A 48 -13.91 -22.95 -11.41
C PRO A 48 -14.28 -21.47 -11.51
N VAL A 49 -15.11 -20.97 -10.60
CA VAL A 49 -15.47 -19.54 -10.52
C VAL A 49 -14.27 -18.70 -10.10
N LEU A 50 -13.47 -19.18 -9.15
CA LEU A 50 -12.24 -18.52 -8.72
C LEU A 50 -11.20 -18.53 -9.84
N TYR A 51 -10.87 -19.70 -10.40
CA TYR A 51 -9.84 -19.86 -11.43
C TYR A 51 -10.08 -18.99 -12.67
N ARG A 52 -11.31 -18.73 -13.01
CA ARG A 52 -11.64 -17.86 -14.16
C ARG A 52 -11.20 -16.42 -13.94
N ARG A 53 -11.09 -15.96 -12.67
CA ARG A 53 -10.74 -14.58 -12.32
C ARG A 53 -9.33 -14.45 -11.74
N TRP A 54 -8.92 -15.44 -10.98
CA TRP A 54 -7.60 -15.52 -10.36
C TRP A 54 -6.98 -16.86 -10.70
N PRO A 55 -6.10 -16.88 -11.72
CA PRO A 55 -5.54 -18.14 -12.25
C PRO A 55 -4.58 -18.81 -11.25
N SER A 56 -4.07 -18.07 -10.28
CA SER A 56 -3.13 -18.58 -9.29
C SER A 56 -3.53 -18.18 -7.85
N ARG A 57 -2.90 -18.84 -6.89
CA ARG A 57 -2.98 -18.51 -5.47
C ARG A 57 -2.45 -17.09 -5.23
N THR A 58 -1.35 -16.75 -5.88
CA THR A 58 -0.69 -15.44 -5.79
C THR A 58 -1.59 -14.32 -6.31
N ALA A 59 -2.22 -14.53 -7.47
CA ALA A 59 -3.16 -13.55 -8.03
C ALA A 59 -4.35 -13.30 -7.08
N LEU A 60 -4.88 -14.35 -6.44
CA LEU A 60 -5.97 -14.22 -5.47
C LEU A 60 -5.51 -13.49 -4.21
N ALA A 61 -4.34 -13.85 -3.66
CA ALA A 61 -3.77 -13.22 -2.48
C ALA A 61 -3.48 -11.72 -2.71
N THR A 62 -2.88 -11.38 -3.86
CA THR A 62 -2.61 -9.98 -4.25
C THR A 62 -3.90 -9.18 -4.36
N ALA A 63 -4.94 -9.74 -4.97
CA ALA A 63 -6.23 -9.06 -5.09
C ALA A 63 -6.92 -8.89 -3.72
N ALA A 64 -6.83 -9.88 -2.83
CA ALA A 64 -7.38 -9.79 -1.48
C ALA A 64 -6.65 -8.74 -0.64
N LEU A 65 -5.32 -8.70 -0.72
CA LEU A 65 -4.49 -7.68 -0.09
C LEU A 65 -4.82 -6.28 -0.62
N GLY A 66 -4.92 -6.12 -1.94
CA GLY A 66 -5.27 -4.85 -2.57
C GLY A 66 -6.64 -4.34 -2.10
N ARG A 67 -7.64 -5.22 -2.04
CA ARG A 67 -8.97 -4.87 -1.50
C ARG A 67 -8.90 -4.45 -0.03
N HIS A 68 -8.15 -5.19 0.79
CA HIS A 68 -7.97 -4.85 2.21
C HIS A 68 -7.34 -3.47 2.38
N ILE A 69 -6.29 -3.17 1.62
CA ILE A 69 -5.64 -1.85 1.64
C ILE A 69 -6.62 -0.75 1.20
N ALA A 70 -7.36 -0.97 0.11
CA ALA A 70 -8.33 0.01 -0.41
C ALA A 70 -9.51 0.28 0.56
N GLN A 71 -9.90 -0.71 1.36
CA GLN A 71 -10.94 -0.55 2.38
C GLN A 71 -10.44 0.14 3.67
N ASN A 72 -9.14 0.18 3.86
CA ASN A 72 -8.49 0.79 5.03
C ASN A 72 -7.48 1.86 4.57
N PRO A 73 -7.92 2.97 3.97
CA PRO A 73 -7.02 3.98 3.46
C PRO A 73 -6.18 4.62 4.57
N ILE A 74 -4.96 5.03 4.24
CA ILE A 74 -4.19 5.91 5.11
C ILE A 74 -4.68 7.33 4.84
N VAL A 75 -5.28 7.95 5.84
CA VAL A 75 -5.74 9.33 5.76
C VAL A 75 -4.82 10.19 6.62
N VAL A 76 -4.28 11.27 6.08
CA VAL A 76 -3.51 12.26 6.82
C VAL A 76 -4.26 13.59 6.76
N PRO A 77 -4.82 14.06 7.90
CA PRO A 77 -5.47 15.37 7.95
C PRO A 77 -4.45 16.48 7.72
N ASP A 78 -4.93 17.68 7.41
CA ASP A 78 -4.09 18.88 7.41
C ASP A 78 -3.71 19.22 8.86
N LEU A 79 -2.42 19.10 9.16
CA LEU A 79 -1.86 19.44 10.49
C LEU A 79 -1.16 20.81 10.49
N GLY A 80 -1.16 21.51 9.34
CA GLY A 80 -0.50 22.81 9.21
C GLY A 80 1.03 22.73 9.11
N SER A 81 1.63 21.55 9.02
CA SER A 81 3.07 21.33 8.96
C SER A 81 3.38 20.09 8.09
N VAL A 82 4.21 20.27 7.07
CA VAL A 82 4.66 19.15 6.22
C VAL A 82 5.40 18.09 7.03
N ARG A 83 6.18 18.53 8.03
CA ARG A 83 6.88 17.64 8.95
C ARG A 83 5.91 16.69 9.66
N ASP A 84 4.92 17.25 10.34
CA ASP A 84 3.99 16.48 11.17
C ASP A 84 3.10 15.57 10.31
N GLU A 85 2.70 16.05 9.13
CA GLU A 85 1.92 15.26 8.18
C GLU A 85 2.70 14.07 7.63
N ILE A 86 3.99 14.24 7.29
CA ILE A 86 4.83 13.12 6.82
C ILE A 86 5.14 12.17 7.97
N CYS A 87 5.47 12.67 9.17
CA CYS A 87 5.67 11.81 10.34
C CYS A 87 4.42 10.95 10.61
N LEU A 88 3.23 11.53 10.57
CA LEU A 88 1.97 10.81 10.74
C LEU A 88 1.75 9.77 9.62
N LEU A 89 2.07 10.11 8.36
CA LEU A 89 1.99 9.17 7.24
C LEU A 89 2.89 7.96 7.48
N LEU A 90 4.18 8.19 7.81
CA LEU A 90 5.15 7.11 8.03
C LEU A 90 4.76 6.24 9.22
N ARG A 91 4.25 6.82 10.31
CA ARG A 91 3.73 6.09 11.46
C ARG A 91 2.56 5.19 11.08
N ARG A 92 1.56 5.72 10.37
CA ARG A 92 0.40 4.93 9.91
C ARG A 92 0.79 3.84 8.91
N MET A 93 1.80 4.08 8.07
CA MET A 93 2.37 3.06 7.20
C MET A 93 3.06 1.97 8.01
N SER A 94 3.83 2.35 9.02
CA SER A 94 4.54 1.44 9.91
C SER A 94 3.58 0.57 10.72
N ASP A 95 2.55 1.15 11.32
CA ASP A 95 1.53 0.43 12.09
C ASP A 95 0.78 -0.61 11.21
N ARG A 96 0.65 -0.33 9.92
CA ARG A 96 0.05 -1.26 8.95
C ARG A 96 1.00 -2.40 8.56
N ALA A 97 2.30 -2.13 8.57
CA ALA A 97 3.36 -3.09 8.23
C ALA A 97 3.67 -4.02 9.41
N ARG A 98 2.64 -4.70 9.94
CA ARG A 98 2.78 -5.67 11.01
C ARG A 98 3.64 -6.87 10.58
N PRO A 99 4.30 -7.57 11.49
CA PRO A 99 5.17 -8.72 11.17
C PRO A 99 4.46 -9.81 10.35
N ASP A 100 3.18 -10.06 10.62
CA ASP A 100 2.36 -11.00 9.85
C ASP A 100 2.15 -10.56 8.40
N MET A 101 1.97 -9.25 8.15
CA MET A 101 1.84 -8.69 6.80
C MET A 101 3.16 -8.72 6.03
N ILE A 102 4.27 -8.43 6.71
CA ILE A 102 5.60 -8.50 6.11
C ILE A 102 5.90 -9.96 5.72
N ARG A 103 5.65 -10.90 6.63
CA ARG A 103 5.82 -12.34 6.37
C ARG A 103 4.96 -12.79 5.18
N LEU A 104 3.71 -12.34 5.10
CA LEU A 104 2.82 -12.63 3.97
C LEU A 104 3.47 -12.24 2.63
N VAL A 105 4.05 -11.04 2.55
CA VAL A 105 4.71 -10.54 1.32
C VAL A 105 5.93 -11.40 0.98
N PHE A 106 6.74 -11.79 1.96
CA PHE A 106 7.90 -12.66 1.74
C PHE A 106 7.51 -14.07 1.32
N ASP A 107 6.47 -14.65 1.94
CA ASP A 107 5.97 -15.97 1.59
C ASP A 107 5.42 -16.01 0.14
N MET A 108 4.86 -14.90 -0.33
CA MET A 108 4.39 -14.75 -1.71
C MET A 108 5.52 -14.63 -2.74
N GLN A 109 6.69 -14.17 -2.32
CA GLN A 109 7.80 -13.83 -3.24
C GLN A 109 8.27 -15.03 -4.07
N ARG A 110 8.27 -16.23 -3.49
CA ARG A 110 8.66 -17.46 -4.21
C ARG A 110 7.72 -17.72 -5.39
N ASP A 111 6.41 -17.74 -5.13
CA ASP A 111 5.42 -18.01 -6.17
C ASP A 111 5.39 -16.88 -7.22
N LEU A 112 5.63 -15.63 -6.81
CA LEU A 112 5.77 -14.50 -7.73
C LEU A 112 6.95 -14.70 -8.70
N ALA A 113 8.09 -15.17 -8.21
CA ALA A 113 9.27 -15.45 -9.03
C ALA A 113 8.97 -16.57 -10.05
N ASP A 114 8.25 -17.61 -9.63
CA ASP A 114 7.83 -18.73 -10.52
C ASP A 114 6.83 -18.25 -11.59
N GLU A 115 6.03 -17.24 -11.31
CA GLU A 115 5.09 -16.61 -12.26
C GLU A 115 5.75 -15.51 -13.14
N HIS A 116 7.09 -15.41 -13.14
CA HIS A 116 7.86 -14.37 -13.85
C HIS A 116 7.50 -12.93 -13.40
N SER A 117 7.01 -12.79 -12.18
CA SER A 117 6.67 -11.54 -11.53
C SER A 117 7.62 -11.26 -10.36
N ASN A 118 7.63 -10.04 -9.85
CA ASN A 118 8.44 -9.66 -8.70
C ASN A 118 7.66 -8.73 -7.76
N LEU A 119 8.24 -8.39 -6.61
CA LEU A 119 7.62 -7.48 -5.63
C LEU A 119 7.32 -6.10 -6.21
N ALA A 120 8.12 -5.61 -7.16
CA ALA A 120 7.86 -4.33 -7.80
C ALA A 120 6.62 -4.38 -8.69
N ASP A 121 6.43 -5.48 -9.44
CA ASP A 121 5.25 -5.70 -10.27
C ASP A 121 3.99 -5.85 -9.40
N MET A 122 4.08 -6.62 -8.32
CA MET A 122 2.98 -6.74 -7.34
C MET A 122 2.62 -5.37 -6.74
N ARG A 123 3.61 -4.57 -6.37
CA ARG A 123 3.41 -3.22 -5.84
C ARG A 123 2.77 -2.29 -6.86
N ALA A 124 3.22 -2.34 -8.12
CA ALA A 124 2.65 -1.56 -9.22
C ALA A 124 1.18 -1.96 -9.45
N HIS A 125 0.89 -3.26 -9.42
CA HIS A 125 -0.46 -3.79 -9.57
C HIS A 125 -1.37 -3.35 -8.40
N LEU A 126 -0.88 -3.42 -7.16
CA LEU A 126 -1.61 -2.93 -5.99
C LEU A 126 -1.90 -1.43 -6.09
N ARG A 127 -0.92 -0.62 -6.49
CA ARG A 127 -1.11 0.82 -6.71
C ARG A 127 -2.17 1.12 -7.78
N ALA A 128 -2.17 0.37 -8.87
CA ALA A 128 -3.15 0.54 -9.95
C ALA A 128 -4.58 0.20 -9.52
N GLN A 129 -4.75 -0.68 -8.53
CA GLN A 129 -6.07 -1.04 -7.97
C GLN A 129 -6.56 -0.07 -6.89
N ILE A 130 -5.66 0.66 -6.25
CA ILE A 130 -5.98 1.65 -5.22
C ILE A 130 -6.23 2.98 -5.92
N VAL A 131 -7.49 3.27 -6.18
CA VAL A 131 -7.95 4.56 -6.73
C VAL A 131 -8.04 5.57 -5.58
N GLU A 132 -6.93 5.85 -4.92
CA GLU A 132 -6.87 6.92 -3.92
C GLU A 132 -5.97 8.03 -4.40
N PRO A 133 -6.31 9.29 -4.10
CA PRO A 133 -5.33 10.37 -4.26
C PRO A 133 -4.09 9.96 -3.47
N ASP A 134 -2.93 10.04 -4.12
CA ASP A 134 -1.66 9.77 -3.47
C ASP A 134 -1.55 10.70 -2.25
N VAL A 135 -1.63 10.12 -1.05
CA VAL A 135 -1.61 10.87 0.22
C VAL A 135 -0.39 11.75 0.28
N MET A 136 0.76 11.27 -0.22
CA MET A 136 1.98 12.06 -0.31
C MET A 136 1.78 13.29 -1.20
N GLN A 137 1.15 13.16 -2.37
CA GLN A 137 0.87 14.30 -3.24
C GLN A 137 -0.07 15.32 -2.57
N THR A 138 -1.05 14.86 -1.81
CA THR A 138 -1.94 15.72 -1.05
C THR A 138 -1.18 16.51 0.03
N ILE A 139 -0.31 15.85 0.79
CA ILE A 139 0.55 16.48 1.80
C ILE A 139 1.46 17.53 1.15
N LEU A 140 2.16 17.14 0.07
CA LEU A 140 3.10 18.02 -0.61
C LEU A 140 2.39 19.21 -1.26
N GLY A 141 1.19 19.02 -1.82
CA GLY A 141 0.37 20.13 -2.36
C GLY A 141 0.08 21.18 -1.27
N ARG A 142 -0.41 20.75 -0.11
CA ARG A 142 -0.64 21.66 1.03
C ARG A 142 0.64 22.37 1.48
N ALA A 143 1.74 21.64 1.54
CA ALA A 143 3.03 22.21 1.93
C ALA A 143 3.56 23.26 0.93
N ILE A 144 3.33 23.06 -0.37
CA ILE A 144 3.63 24.06 -1.40
C ILE A 144 2.77 25.32 -1.19
N ASP A 145 1.46 25.13 -0.98
CA ASP A 145 0.52 26.23 -0.78
C ASP A 145 0.87 27.07 0.47
N ARG A 146 1.42 26.44 1.51
CA ARG A 146 1.92 27.10 2.72
C ARG A 146 3.34 27.68 2.58
N GLY A 147 4.04 27.41 1.47
CA GLY A 147 5.41 27.88 1.22
C GLY A 147 6.48 27.14 2.04
N GLU A 148 6.17 25.99 2.62
CA GLU A 148 7.11 25.19 3.44
C GLU A 148 8.14 24.47 2.57
N ILE A 149 7.79 24.12 1.34
CA ILE A 149 8.65 23.40 0.40
C ILE A 149 8.65 24.04 -0.98
N ALA A 150 9.75 23.86 -1.71
CA ALA A 150 9.91 24.36 -3.06
C ALA A 150 9.45 23.31 -4.09
N ALA A 151 8.36 23.57 -4.82
CA ALA A 151 7.82 22.67 -5.84
C ALA A 151 8.86 22.23 -6.88
N ALA A 152 9.79 23.14 -7.27
CA ALA A 152 10.84 22.84 -8.24
C ALA A 152 11.84 21.76 -7.77
N ARG A 153 11.90 21.44 -6.48
CA ARG A 153 12.75 20.40 -5.91
C ARG A 153 12.11 19.02 -5.88
N LEU A 154 10.81 18.94 -6.14
CA LEU A 154 10.05 17.70 -6.06
C LEU A 154 10.22 16.87 -7.34
N THR A 155 11.31 16.11 -7.41
CA THR A 155 11.42 15.04 -8.41
C THR A 155 10.63 13.81 -7.98
N PRO A 156 10.23 12.91 -8.90
CA PRO A 156 9.54 11.66 -8.51
C PRO A 156 10.31 10.84 -7.47
N ARG A 157 11.64 10.87 -7.51
CA ARG A 157 12.50 10.18 -6.55
C ARG A 157 12.44 10.82 -5.17
N ILE A 158 12.50 12.14 -5.08
CA ILE A 158 12.40 12.86 -3.80
C ILE A 158 11.02 12.67 -3.18
N VAL A 159 9.95 12.71 -3.98
CA VAL A 159 8.58 12.46 -3.51
C VAL A 159 8.43 11.08 -2.88
N SER A 160 9.04 10.04 -3.46
CA SER A 160 8.93 8.68 -2.94
C SER A 160 9.90 8.39 -1.78
N LEU A 161 10.92 9.22 -1.58
CA LEU A 161 12.06 8.93 -0.68
C LEU A 161 11.63 8.59 0.75
N PRO A 162 10.78 9.38 1.46
CA PRO A 162 10.42 9.06 2.85
C PRO A 162 9.73 7.70 2.97
N THR A 163 8.81 7.41 2.05
CA THR A 163 8.07 6.14 2.07
C THR A 163 8.92 4.95 1.61
N ASP A 164 9.94 5.18 0.77
CA ASP A 164 10.86 4.14 0.33
C ASP A 164 11.86 3.78 1.45
N LEU A 165 12.39 4.79 2.17
CA LEU A 165 13.25 4.57 3.35
C LEU A 165 12.48 3.85 4.47
N ALA A 166 11.29 4.33 4.80
CA ALA A 166 10.43 3.70 5.81
C ALA A 166 10.15 2.23 5.48
N ARG A 167 9.87 1.93 4.24
CA ARG A 167 9.62 0.56 3.78
C ARG A 167 10.88 -0.29 3.83
N HIS A 168 12.03 0.28 3.46
CA HIS A 168 13.32 -0.40 3.55
C HIS A 168 13.61 -0.82 4.99
N GLU A 169 13.49 0.10 5.95
CA GLU A 169 13.72 -0.14 7.36
C GLU A 169 12.84 -1.27 7.90
N VAL A 170 11.54 -1.18 7.67
CA VAL A 170 10.57 -2.21 8.08
C VAL A 170 10.87 -3.58 7.46
N LEU A 171 11.32 -3.62 6.20
CA LEU A 171 11.69 -4.88 5.53
C LEU A 171 13.00 -5.48 6.06
N MET A 172 13.93 -4.65 6.54
CA MET A 172 15.20 -5.12 7.09
C MET A 172 15.09 -5.57 8.54
N THR A 173 14.28 -4.89 9.34
CA THR A 173 14.14 -5.15 10.77
C THR A 173 13.00 -6.12 11.09
N PHE A 174 11.99 -6.23 10.25
CA PHE A 174 10.71 -6.88 10.51
C PHE A 174 9.96 -6.29 11.71
N GLU A 175 10.28 -5.06 12.05
CA GLU A 175 9.68 -4.33 13.16
C GLU A 175 9.06 -3.01 12.69
N PRO A 176 8.08 -2.48 13.40
CA PRO A 176 7.58 -1.12 13.16
C PRO A 176 8.71 -0.09 13.32
N LEU A 177 8.63 1.01 12.56
CA LEU A 177 9.57 2.12 12.71
C LEU A 177 9.50 2.72 14.10
N SER A 178 10.66 2.98 14.69
CA SER A 178 10.76 3.82 15.89
C SER A 178 10.45 5.28 15.57
N ASP A 179 10.11 6.06 16.59
CA ASP A 179 9.92 7.50 16.45
C ASP A 179 11.20 8.20 16.00
N ASP A 180 12.36 7.73 16.47
CA ASP A 180 13.66 8.26 16.09
C ASP A 180 13.93 8.02 14.58
N ALA A 181 13.69 6.82 14.08
CA ALA A 181 13.85 6.52 12.65
C ALA A 181 12.91 7.36 11.77
N ILE A 182 11.67 7.61 12.22
CA ILE A 182 10.74 8.50 11.51
C ILE A 182 11.29 9.93 11.48
N ASN A 183 11.76 10.43 12.62
CA ASN A 183 12.32 11.78 12.71
C ASN A 183 13.59 11.93 11.85
N GLU A 184 14.52 10.97 11.88
CA GLU A 184 15.71 10.96 11.03
C GLU A 184 15.33 11.02 9.53
N ILE A 185 14.40 10.18 9.09
CA ILE A 185 13.94 10.18 7.69
C ILE A 185 13.37 11.56 7.30
N VAL A 186 12.58 12.17 8.18
CA VAL A 186 11.90 13.42 7.87
C VAL A 186 12.82 14.61 8.03
N ASP A 187 13.47 14.76 9.19
CA ASP A 187 14.21 15.97 9.56
C ASP A 187 15.60 16.02 8.94
N GLU A 188 16.29 14.87 8.87
CA GLU A 188 17.67 14.83 8.40
C GLU A 188 17.80 14.51 6.92
N VAL A 189 16.81 13.81 6.33
CA VAL A 189 16.91 13.40 4.92
C VAL A 189 15.93 14.18 4.04
N PHE A 190 14.64 14.16 4.35
CA PHE A 190 13.64 14.68 3.42
C PHE A 190 13.54 16.21 3.42
N LEU A 191 13.32 16.82 4.58
CA LEU A 191 13.12 18.26 4.69
C LEU A 191 14.29 19.08 4.13
N PRO A 192 15.57 18.74 4.39
CA PRO A 192 16.69 19.47 3.81
C PRO A 192 16.70 19.46 2.28
N LEU A 193 16.17 18.41 1.64
CA LEU A 193 16.10 18.30 0.19
C LEU A 193 15.02 19.19 -0.44
N VAL A 194 13.93 19.46 0.28
CA VAL A 194 12.75 20.15 -0.27
C VAL A 194 12.53 21.56 0.27
N SER A 195 13.21 21.94 1.36
CA SER A 195 13.11 23.28 1.95
C SER A 195 13.48 24.37 0.92
N PRO A 196 12.80 25.52 0.94
CA PRO A 196 13.18 26.65 0.14
C PRO A 196 14.65 27.01 0.41
N THR A 197 15.41 27.31 -0.66
CA THR A 197 16.80 27.80 -0.48
C THR A 197 16.70 29.20 0.12
N ASP A 198 17.27 29.39 1.31
CA ASP A 198 17.49 30.76 1.82
C ASP A 198 18.37 31.52 0.80
N GLN A 199 17.77 32.45 0.07
CA GLN A 199 18.50 33.39 -0.79
C GLN A 199 19.25 34.47 0.05
N ARG A 200 19.79 34.09 1.20
CA ARG A 200 20.62 34.99 2.02
C ARG A 200 22.05 34.52 2.00
N THR A 201 22.74 34.71 0.87
CA THR A 201 24.18 34.92 0.85
C THR A 201 24.60 35.38 -0.56
N SER A 202 24.33 36.64 -0.89
CA SER A 202 25.06 37.38 -1.90
C SER A 202 24.86 38.87 -1.61
N SER A 203 25.66 39.37 -0.69
CA SER A 203 26.01 40.79 -0.59
C SER A 203 27.47 40.89 -0.22
#